data_d72fd594eafa9f8be8991d839974e2b1
#
_entry.id   d72fd594eafa9f8be8991d839974e2b1
#
_cell.length_a   1.000
_cell.length_b   1.000
_cell.length_c   1.000
_cell.angle_alpha   90.00
_cell.angle_beta   90.00
_cell.angle_gamma   90.00
#
_symmetry.space_group_name_H-M   'P 1'
#
loop_
_entity.id
_entity.type
_entity.pdbx_description
1 polymer ?
#
loop_
_entity_poly.entity_id
_entity_poly.type
_entity_poly.pdbx_seq_one_letter_code
_entity_poly.pdbx_strand_id
1 'polypeptide(L)'
;CWRQLFADPGLPSLFATAFVLMGVFVTLYNYLGYHLLAPPYRLSQTVVGLIFSVYLVGTFSSAWMGQQANRHGRGRVLGICYGLIALGIVMLALPWLGCMAVGIALVTFGFFGGHSVASSWVGSRAGVMRAEASALYLFAYYLGSSLAGAAGGVFYTRWDWWGVCAFTAVLTAIGATIAWRLGRRAQPLPAALAVSR
;
A
#
# COMPACT_ATOMS: atom_id res chain seq x y z
N CYS A 1 4.21 18.09 22.21
CA CYS A 1 3.28 17.52 21.20
C CYS A 1 3.83 16.26 20.50
N TRP A 2 4.98 16.31 19.83
CA TRP A 2 5.53 15.18 19.04
C TRP A 2 5.76 13.91 19.89
N ARG A 3 6.27 14.05 21.12
CA ARG A 3 6.50 12.92 22.03
C ARG A 3 5.22 12.11 22.30
N GLN A 4 4.07 12.74 22.32
CA GLN A 4 2.78 12.06 22.55
C GLN A 4 2.37 11.19 21.35
N LEU A 5 2.61 11.65 20.11
CA LEU A 5 2.34 10.87 18.90
C LEU A 5 3.20 9.62 18.80
N PHE A 6 4.47 9.72 19.24
CA PHE A 6 5.38 8.57 19.25
C PHE A 6 5.22 7.68 20.49
N ALA A 7 4.47 8.10 21.51
CA ALA A 7 4.13 7.28 22.66
C ALA A 7 3.10 6.18 22.32
N ASP A 8 2.25 6.39 21.30
CA ASP A 8 1.37 5.34 20.78
C ASP A 8 2.14 4.50 19.74
N PRO A 9 2.51 3.23 20.04
CA PRO A 9 3.29 2.40 19.12
C PRO A 9 2.57 2.04 17.83
N GLY A 10 1.28 2.31 17.72
CA GLY A 10 0.49 2.12 16.50
C GLY A 10 0.69 3.21 15.46
N LEU A 11 0.90 4.47 15.89
CA LEU A 11 1.06 5.60 14.96
C LEU A 11 2.34 5.48 14.13
N PRO A 12 3.54 5.24 14.68
CA PRO A 12 4.73 5.01 13.87
C PRO A 12 4.60 3.84 12.89
N SER A 13 3.91 2.77 13.29
CA SER A 13 3.63 1.64 12.41
C SER A 13 2.72 2.02 11.25
N LEU A 14 1.75 2.90 11.46
CA LEU A 14 0.89 3.43 10.40
C LEU A 14 1.63 4.41 9.48
N PHE A 15 2.58 5.20 10.00
CA PHE A 15 3.47 6.03 9.17
C PHE A 15 4.38 5.17 8.28
N ALA A 16 4.94 4.09 8.85
CA ALA A 16 5.69 3.11 8.05
C ALA A 16 4.81 2.41 7.00
N THR A 17 3.54 2.16 7.32
CA THR A 17 2.55 1.65 6.34
C THR A 17 2.36 2.62 5.17
N ALA A 18 2.24 3.93 5.44
CA ALA A 18 2.13 4.95 4.41
C ALA A 18 3.34 4.96 3.47
N PHE A 19 4.54 4.94 4.06
CA PHE A 19 5.81 4.87 3.32
C PHE A 19 5.84 3.66 2.38
N VAL A 20 5.53 2.48 2.90
CA VAL A 20 5.58 1.23 2.13
C VAL A 20 4.52 1.21 1.03
N LEU A 21 3.26 1.56 1.34
CA LEU A 21 2.18 1.56 0.36
C LEU A 21 2.51 2.46 -0.84
N MET A 22 2.90 3.71 -0.56
CA MET A 22 3.21 4.65 -1.62
C MET A 22 4.51 4.31 -2.34
N GLY A 23 5.51 3.83 -1.61
CA GLY A 23 6.78 3.37 -2.18
C GLY A 23 6.58 2.25 -3.19
N VAL A 24 5.81 1.20 -2.84
CA VAL A 24 5.48 0.10 -3.75
C VAL A 24 4.71 0.60 -4.96
N PHE A 25 3.66 1.38 -4.72
CA PHE A 25 2.77 1.85 -5.77
C PHE A 25 3.50 2.70 -6.81
N VAL A 26 4.22 3.74 -6.37
CA VAL A 26 4.96 4.63 -7.28
C VAL A 26 6.05 3.89 -8.02
N THR A 27 6.78 3.00 -7.34
CA THR A 27 7.83 2.22 -8.00
C THR A 27 7.25 1.36 -9.13
N LEU A 28 6.18 0.61 -8.89
CA LEU A 28 5.57 -0.21 -9.93
C LEU A 28 5.05 0.64 -11.11
N TYR A 29 4.35 1.74 -10.83
CA TYR A 29 3.80 2.60 -11.87
C TYR A 29 4.88 3.29 -12.71
N ASN A 30 5.95 3.78 -12.09
CA ASN A 30 7.04 4.44 -12.79
C ASN A 30 7.73 3.48 -13.78
N TYR A 31 8.05 2.27 -13.34
CA TYR A 31 8.86 1.34 -14.14
C TYR A 31 8.02 0.43 -15.04
N LEU A 32 6.73 0.20 -14.76
CA LEU A 32 5.82 -0.53 -15.65
C LEU A 32 5.71 0.16 -17.02
N GLY A 33 5.63 1.49 -17.03
CA GLY A 33 5.59 2.25 -18.28
C GLY A 33 6.81 1.96 -19.16
N TYR A 34 8.01 2.04 -18.60
CA TYR A 34 9.25 1.71 -19.34
C TYR A 34 9.27 0.27 -19.84
N HIS A 35 8.85 -0.67 -18.99
CA HIS A 35 8.81 -2.09 -19.32
C HIS A 35 7.85 -2.39 -20.49
N LEU A 36 6.69 -1.77 -20.51
CA LEU A 36 5.70 -1.98 -21.57
C LEU A 36 6.04 -1.28 -22.89
N LEU A 37 6.79 -0.17 -22.86
CA LEU A 37 7.27 0.52 -24.05
C LEU A 37 8.47 -0.22 -24.70
N ALA A 38 9.23 -0.98 -23.93
CA ALA A 38 10.38 -1.74 -24.36
C ALA A 38 9.97 -3.09 -25.03
N PRO A 39 10.91 -3.74 -25.80
CA PRO A 39 10.70 -5.11 -26.21
C PRO A 39 10.49 -6.04 -24.98
N PRO A 40 9.70 -7.09 -25.10
CA PRO A 40 9.01 -7.59 -26.29
C PRO A 40 7.68 -6.90 -26.62
N TYR A 41 7.10 -6.10 -25.68
CA TYR A 41 5.73 -5.57 -25.81
C TYR A 41 5.63 -4.43 -26.82
N ARG A 42 6.54 -3.45 -26.78
CA ARG A 42 6.56 -2.28 -27.68
C ARG A 42 5.21 -1.58 -27.81
N LEU A 43 4.47 -1.46 -26.70
CA LEU A 43 3.17 -0.79 -26.71
C LEU A 43 3.33 0.69 -27.02
N SER A 44 2.33 1.30 -27.65
CA SER A 44 2.31 2.73 -27.85
C SER A 44 2.08 3.50 -26.54
N GLN A 45 2.55 4.74 -26.46
CA GLN A 45 2.32 5.61 -25.30
C GLN A 45 0.82 5.78 -25.00
N THR A 46 -0.03 5.79 -26.01
CA THR A 46 -1.49 5.86 -25.87
C THR A 46 -2.02 4.64 -25.12
N VAL A 47 -1.58 3.44 -25.48
CA VAL A 47 -2.02 2.20 -24.81
C VAL A 47 -1.51 2.16 -23.37
N VAL A 48 -0.25 2.53 -23.14
CA VAL A 48 0.31 2.64 -21.78
C VAL A 48 -0.48 3.68 -20.98
N GLY A 49 -0.82 4.83 -21.58
CA GLY A 49 -1.65 5.86 -20.95
C GLY A 49 -3.03 5.35 -20.54
N LEU A 50 -3.67 4.48 -21.34
CA LEU A 50 -4.96 3.85 -21.01
C LEU A 50 -4.87 2.94 -19.77
N ILE A 51 -3.69 2.36 -19.49
CA ILE A 51 -3.49 1.58 -18.26
C ILE A 51 -3.70 2.45 -17.02
N PHE A 52 -3.39 3.73 -17.10
CA PHE A 52 -3.64 4.66 -15.98
C PHE A 52 -5.13 4.89 -15.71
N SER A 53 -6.05 4.56 -16.63
CA SER A 53 -7.49 4.59 -16.34
C SER A 53 -7.90 3.62 -15.23
N VAL A 54 -7.06 2.63 -14.93
CA VAL A 54 -7.22 1.71 -13.78
C VAL A 54 -7.26 2.47 -12.43
N TYR A 55 -6.81 3.72 -12.38
CA TYR A 55 -7.01 4.59 -11.20
C TYR A 55 -8.49 4.71 -10.78
N LEU A 56 -9.44 4.57 -11.71
CA LEU A 56 -10.88 4.56 -11.38
C LEU A 56 -11.25 3.40 -10.45
N VAL A 57 -10.59 2.27 -10.59
CA VAL A 57 -10.72 1.11 -9.66
C VAL A 57 -10.33 1.51 -8.24
N GLY A 58 -9.35 2.40 -8.10
CA GLY A 58 -8.90 2.93 -6.81
C GLY A 58 -9.96 3.73 -6.08
N THR A 59 -10.74 4.54 -6.77
CA THR A 59 -11.84 5.32 -6.18
C THR A 59 -12.86 4.39 -5.51
N PHE A 60 -13.29 3.36 -6.25
CA PHE A 60 -14.20 2.34 -5.72
C PHE A 60 -13.57 1.60 -4.51
N SER A 61 -12.30 1.19 -4.65
CA SER A 61 -11.58 0.47 -3.60
C SER A 61 -11.51 1.26 -2.29
N SER A 62 -11.21 2.56 -2.35
CA SER A 62 -11.11 3.42 -1.17
C SER A 62 -12.39 3.42 -0.35
N ALA A 63 -13.54 3.58 -1.01
CA ALA A 63 -14.83 3.59 -0.34
C ALA A 63 -15.20 2.20 0.22
N TRP A 64 -15.02 1.16 -0.61
CA TRP A 64 -15.42 -0.20 -0.25
C TRP A 64 -14.55 -0.78 0.86
N MET A 65 -13.22 -0.68 0.77
CA MET A 65 -12.31 -1.17 1.81
C MET A 65 -12.43 -0.38 3.10
N GLY A 66 -12.73 0.92 3.03
CA GLY A 66 -13.05 1.73 4.21
C GLY A 66 -14.28 1.17 4.96
N GLN A 67 -15.35 0.81 4.25
CA GLN A 67 -16.53 0.18 4.85
C GLN A 67 -16.21 -1.21 5.42
N GLN A 68 -15.44 -2.03 4.70
CA GLN A 68 -15.02 -3.35 5.19
C GLN A 68 -14.16 -3.25 6.46
N ALA A 69 -13.33 -2.22 6.58
CA ALA A 69 -12.51 -1.99 7.76
C ALA A 69 -13.35 -1.72 9.02
N ASN A 70 -14.50 -1.06 8.87
CA ASN A 70 -15.44 -0.83 9.96
C ASN A 70 -16.18 -2.12 10.38
N ARG A 71 -16.41 -3.05 9.43
CA ARG A 71 -17.14 -4.31 9.68
C ARG A 71 -16.23 -5.43 10.20
N HIS A 72 -15.04 -5.57 9.62
CA HIS A 72 -14.15 -6.73 9.83
C HIS A 72 -12.87 -6.39 10.61
N GLY A 73 -12.70 -5.12 10.98
CA GLY A 73 -11.51 -4.63 11.66
C GLY A 73 -10.41 -4.16 10.70
N ARG A 74 -9.81 -3.02 11.06
CA ARG A 74 -8.83 -2.31 10.21
C ARG A 74 -7.58 -3.13 9.92
N GLY A 75 -7.07 -3.87 10.91
CA GLY A 75 -5.86 -4.68 10.74
C GLY A 75 -6.05 -5.83 9.74
N ARG A 76 -7.21 -6.51 9.78
CA ARG A 76 -7.54 -7.59 8.84
C ARG A 76 -7.66 -7.05 7.42
N VAL A 77 -8.41 -5.96 7.23
CA VAL A 77 -8.62 -5.38 5.90
C VAL A 77 -7.32 -4.82 5.33
N LEU A 78 -6.48 -4.19 6.13
CA LEU A 78 -5.15 -3.75 5.70
C LEU A 78 -4.27 -4.94 5.26
N GLY A 79 -4.34 -6.06 5.99
CA GLY A 79 -3.67 -7.31 5.59
C GLY A 79 -4.17 -7.85 4.24
N ILE A 80 -5.49 -7.82 3.99
CA ILE A 80 -6.08 -8.18 2.69
C ILE A 80 -5.57 -7.26 1.58
N CYS A 81 -5.48 -5.95 1.83
CA CYS A 81 -4.94 -5.00 0.86
C CYS A 81 -3.49 -5.35 0.46
N TYR A 82 -2.63 -5.68 1.42
CA TYR A 82 -1.28 -6.14 1.14
C TYR A 82 -1.24 -7.50 0.41
N GLY A 83 -2.16 -8.40 0.73
CA GLY A 83 -2.32 -9.66 -0.01
C GLY A 83 -2.68 -9.44 -1.48
N LEU A 84 -3.59 -8.48 -1.77
CA LEU A 84 -3.95 -8.10 -3.13
C LEU A 84 -2.76 -7.47 -3.88
N ILE A 85 -1.98 -6.61 -3.21
CA ILE A 85 -0.75 -6.03 -3.78
C ILE A 85 0.25 -7.15 -4.11
N ALA A 86 0.47 -8.09 -3.18
CA ALA A 86 1.39 -9.20 -3.39
C ALA A 86 0.96 -10.07 -4.59
N LEU A 87 -0.32 -10.43 -4.68
CA LEU A 87 -0.87 -11.16 -5.81
C LEU A 87 -0.70 -10.36 -7.12
N GLY A 88 -0.96 -9.05 -7.07
CA GLY A 88 -0.77 -8.16 -8.20
C GLY A 88 0.68 -8.13 -8.68
N ILE A 89 1.67 -8.10 -7.77
CA ILE A 89 3.10 -8.16 -8.13
C ILE A 89 3.44 -9.51 -8.80
N VAL A 90 2.90 -10.62 -8.31
CA VAL A 90 3.07 -11.93 -8.94
C VAL A 90 2.51 -11.92 -10.37
N MET A 91 1.32 -11.35 -10.57
CA MET A 91 0.73 -11.22 -11.92
C MET A 91 1.56 -10.30 -12.83
N LEU A 92 2.10 -9.21 -12.31
CA LEU A 92 2.97 -8.28 -13.04
C LEU A 92 4.31 -8.91 -13.43
N ALA A 93 4.79 -9.91 -12.70
CA ALA A 93 6.00 -10.65 -13.02
C ALA A 93 5.81 -11.66 -14.17
N LEU A 94 4.57 -12.00 -14.53
CA LEU A 94 4.29 -12.90 -15.64
C LEU A 94 4.40 -12.18 -17.00
N PRO A 95 4.94 -12.82 -18.04
CA PRO A 95 5.21 -12.17 -19.34
C PRO A 95 3.96 -11.98 -20.23
N TRP A 96 2.78 -12.01 -19.67
CA TRP A 96 1.51 -11.99 -20.39
C TRP A 96 0.79 -10.66 -20.12
N LEU A 97 0.49 -9.89 -21.14
CA LEU A 97 -0.18 -8.59 -21.02
C LEU A 97 -1.49 -8.65 -20.22
N GLY A 98 -2.27 -9.72 -20.40
CA GLY A 98 -3.50 -9.92 -19.63
C GLY A 98 -3.24 -10.07 -18.13
N CYS A 99 -2.18 -10.82 -17.74
CA CYS A 99 -1.77 -10.93 -16.35
C CYS A 99 -1.28 -9.58 -15.80
N MET A 100 -0.52 -8.82 -16.59
CA MET A 100 -0.07 -7.49 -16.18
C MET A 100 -1.23 -6.51 -15.98
N ALA A 101 -2.24 -6.54 -16.85
CA ALA A 101 -3.44 -5.71 -16.71
C ALA A 101 -4.22 -6.05 -15.42
N VAL A 102 -4.40 -7.35 -15.12
CA VAL A 102 -4.99 -7.80 -13.85
C VAL A 102 -4.08 -7.42 -12.67
N GLY A 103 -2.78 -7.62 -12.80
CA GLY A 103 -1.79 -7.31 -11.78
C GLY A 103 -1.83 -5.84 -11.36
N ILE A 104 -1.82 -4.91 -12.33
CA ILE A 104 -1.88 -3.48 -12.00
C ILE A 104 -3.22 -3.10 -11.39
N ALA A 105 -4.33 -3.72 -11.80
CA ALA A 105 -5.64 -3.49 -11.19
C ALA A 105 -5.67 -3.95 -9.72
N LEU A 106 -5.08 -5.12 -9.40
CA LEU A 106 -4.97 -5.64 -8.04
C LEU A 106 -4.07 -4.75 -7.17
N VAL A 107 -2.90 -4.32 -7.68
CA VAL A 107 -2.02 -3.39 -6.99
C VAL A 107 -2.74 -2.08 -6.69
N THR A 108 -3.42 -1.52 -7.68
CA THR A 108 -4.17 -0.27 -7.52
C THR A 108 -5.29 -0.42 -6.50
N PHE A 109 -6.08 -1.48 -6.60
CA PHE A 109 -7.15 -1.76 -5.65
C PHE A 109 -6.61 -1.91 -4.22
N GLY A 110 -5.56 -2.70 -4.03
CA GLY A 110 -4.91 -2.91 -2.74
C GLY A 110 -4.31 -1.64 -2.16
N PHE A 111 -3.63 -0.83 -3.00
CA PHE A 111 -3.03 0.42 -2.59
C PHE A 111 -4.07 1.45 -2.10
N PHE A 112 -5.07 1.76 -2.91
CA PHE A 112 -6.08 2.77 -2.56
C PHE A 112 -6.92 2.34 -1.35
N GLY A 113 -7.29 1.06 -1.28
CA GLY A 113 -7.98 0.49 -0.13
C GLY A 113 -7.12 0.54 1.14
N GLY A 114 -5.87 0.11 1.06
CA GLY A 114 -4.92 0.14 2.16
C GLY A 114 -4.62 1.54 2.66
N HIS A 115 -4.44 2.50 1.74
CA HIS A 115 -4.24 3.91 2.07
C HIS A 115 -5.47 4.51 2.79
N SER A 116 -6.68 4.26 2.28
CA SER A 116 -7.93 4.71 2.91
C SER A 116 -8.07 4.18 4.33
N VAL A 117 -7.83 2.88 4.54
CA VAL A 117 -7.90 2.24 5.85
C VAL A 117 -6.83 2.79 6.80
N ALA A 118 -5.57 2.90 6.35
CA ALA A 118 -4.47 3.36 7.19
C ALA A 118 -4.63 4.84 7.59
N SER A 119 -4.98 5.72 6.65
CA SER A 119 -5.17 7.15 6.92
C SER A 119 -6.32 7.41 7.90
N SER A 120 -7.45 6.71 7.73
CA SER A 120 -8.57 6.78 8.67
C SER A 120 -8.20 6.24 10.06
N TRP A 121 -7.33 5.23 10.11
CA TRP A 121 -6.84 4.66 11.36
C TRP A 121 -5.94 5.63 12.12
N VAL A 122 -5.03 6.33 11.42
CA VAL A 122 -4.23 7.42 11.99
C VAL A 122 -5.12 8.44 12.66
N GLY A 123 -6.13 8.97 11.95
CA GLY A 123 -7.03 9.98 12.48
C GLY A 123 -7.79 9.53 13.73
N SER A 124 -8.19 8.25 13.80
CA SER A 124 -8.90 7.71 14.97
C SER A 124 -7.99 7.45 16.18
N ARG A 125 -6.71 7.14 15.97
CA ARG A 125 -5.73 6.91 17.06
C ARG A 125 -5.20 8.21 17.63
N ALA A 126 -5.02 9.22 16.79
CA ALA A 126 -4.42 10.50 17.19
C ALA A 126 -5.35 11.40 18.00
N GLY A 127 -6.67 11.17 18.01
CA GLY A 127 -7.62 11.93 18.78
C GLY A 127 -7.54 13.44 18.50
N VAL A 128 -7.20 14.23 19.50
CA VAL A 128 -7.06 15.69 19.39
C VAL A 128 -5.89 16.13 18.50
N MET A 129 -4.88 15.27 18.32
CA MET A 129 -3.69 15.54 17.49
C MET A 129 -3.84 14.99 16.05
N ARG A 130 -5.08 14.91 15.55
CA ARG A 130 -5.40 14.33 14.24
C ARG A 130 -4.69 15.07 13.10
N ALA A 131 -4.60 16.39 13.17
CA ALA A 131 -3.99 17.20 12.12
C ALA A 131 -2.49 16.90 11.99
N GLU A 132 -1.77 16.90 13.12
CA GLU A 132 -0.33 16.64 13.17
C GLU A 132 -0.01 15.19 12.77
N ALA A 133 -0.79 14.22 13.24
CA ALA A 133 -0.62 12.83 12.86
C ALA A 133 -0.88 12.61 11.36
N SER A 134 -1.87 13.28 10.78
CA SER A 134 -2.13 13.22 9.35
C SER A 134 -1.02 13.85 8.54
N ALA A 135 -0.42 14.95 9.01
CA ALA A 135 0.74 15.58 8.37
C ALA A 135 1.95 14.64 8.37
N LEU A 136 2.24 13.95 9.48
CA LEU A 136 3.31 12.96 9.56
C LEU A 136 3.05 11.74 8.67
N TYR A 137 1.81 11.30 8.60
CA TYR A 137 1.40 10.22 7.70
C TYR A 137 1.67 10.60 6.22
N LEU A 138 1.27 11.80 5.82
CA LEU A 138 1.52 12.30 4.46
C LEU A 138 3.02 12.53 4.20
N PHE A 139 3.75 13.02 5.19
CA PHE A 139 5.22 13.14 5.07
C PHE A 139 5.85 11.78 4.81
N ALA A 140 5.52 10.74 5.59
CA ALA A 140 6.01 9.38 5.38
C ALA A 140 5.58 8.81 4.02
N TYR A 141 4.36 9.09 3.58
CA TYR A 141 3.80 8.72 2.29
C TYR A 141 4.63 9.28 1.13
N TYR A 142 4.91 10.59 1.11
CA TYR A 142 5.73 11.22 0.06
C TYR A 142 7.20 10.83 0.15
N LEU A 143 7.71 10.62 1.36
CA LEU A 143 9.06 10.11 1.55
C LEU A 143 9.21 8.70 0.95
N GLY A 144 8.20 7.83 1.15
CA GLY A 144 8.15 6.51 0.52
C GLY A 144 8.14 6.60 -1.00
N SER A 145 7.32 7.50 -1.57
CA SER A 145 7.31 7.79 -3.01
C SER A 145 8.69 8.14 -3.54
N SER A 146 9.37 9.08 -2.88
CA SER A 146 10.66 9.60 -3.33
C SER A 146 11.78 8.57 -3.18
N LEU A 147 11.93 7.98 -1.99
CA LEU A 147 13.05 7.08 -1.70
C LEU A 147 12.89 5.72 -2.39
N ALA A 148 11.70 5.10 -2.29
CA ALA A 148 11.49 3.81 -2.92
C ALA A 148 11.40 3.95 -4.45
N GLY A 149 10.79 5.03 -4.96
CA GLY A 149 10.77 5.33 -6.39
C GLY A 149 12.17 5.47 -6.98
N ALA A 150 13.06 6.20 -6.30
CA ALA A 150 14.46 6.34 -6.72
C ALA A 150 15.22 5.01 -6.59
N ALA A 151 15.07 4.29 -5.47
CA ALA A 151 15.69 2.98 -5.28
C ALA A 151 15.24 1.97 -6.36
N GLY A 152 13.95 2.00 -6.74
CA GLY A 152 13.43 1.17 -7.82
C GLY A 152 14.20 1.31 -9.13
N GLY A 153 14.75 2.50 -9.42
CA GLY A 153 15.61 2.74 -10.58
C GLY A 153 16.91 1.93 -10.55
N VAL A 154 17.51 1.79 -9.37
CA VAL A 154 18.72 0.97 -9.20
C VAL A 154 18.41 -0.50 -9.48
N PHE A 155 17.26 -0.99 -9.00
CA PHE A 155 16.83 -2.37 -9.24
C PHE A 155 16.47 -2.59 -10.72
N TYR A 156 15.79 -1.62 -11.35
CA TYR A 156 15.47 -1.68 -12.77
C TYR A 156 16.72 -1.71 -13.66
N THR A 157 17.71 -0.86 -13.38
CA THR A 157 18.93 -0.82 -14.18
C THR A 157 19.81 -2.05 -14.02
N ARG A 158 19.77 -2.75 -12.87
CA ARG A 158 20.58 -3.95 -12.61
C ARG A 158 19.92 -5.27 -13.02
N TRP A 159 18.61 -5.36 -12.85
CA TRP A 159 17.87 -6.63 -12.99
C TRP A 159 16.57 -6.46 -13.79
N ASP A 160 16.44 -5.35 -14.52
CA ASP A 160 15.27 -5.03 -15.33
C ASP A 160 13.95 -5.11 -14.51
N TRP A 161 12.86 -5.46 -15.14
CA TRP A 161 11.53 -5.56 -14.52
C TRP A 161 11.48 -6.53 -13.33
N TRP A 162 12.22 -7.63 -13.41
CA TRP A 162 12.31 -8.59 -12.31
C TRP A 162 12.89 -8.00 -11.03
N GLY A 163 13.86 -7.10 -11.13
CA GLY A 163 14.40 -6.38 -10.00
C GLY A 163 13.37 -5.49 -9.33
N VAL A 164 12.54 -4.80 -10.11
CA VAL A 164 11.44 -3.98 -9.58
C VAL A 164 10.39 -4.84 -8.88
N CYS A 165 10.00 -5.97 -9.48
CA CYS A 165 9.05 -6.89 -8.86
C CYS A 165 9.61 -7.47 -7.55
N ALA A 166 10.87 -7.90 -7.51
CA ALA A 166 11.49 -8.42 -6.30
C ALA A 166 11.59 -7.37 -5.19
N PHE A 167 12.04 -6.17 -5.52
CA PHE A 167 12.14 -5.05 -4.57
C PHE A 167 10.78 -4.70 -3.96
N THR A 168 9.77 -4.54 -4.81
CA THR A 168 8.41 -4.19 -4.36
C THR A 168 7.74 -5.34 -3.60
N ALA A 169 8.04 -6.59 -3.92
CA ALA A 169 7.59 -7.76 -3.14
C ALA A 169 8.17 -7.75 -1.72
N VAL A 170 9.47 -7.43 -1.55
CA VAL A 170 10.09 -7.29 -0.23
C VAL A 170 9.44 -6.18 0.58
N LEU A 171 9.24 -5.00 -0.01
CA LEU A 171 8.54 -3.90 0.66
C LEU A 171 7.11 -4.30 1.06
N THR A 172 6.39 -5.00 0.16
CA THR A 172 5.03 -5.49 0.43
C THR A 172 5.01 -6.48 1.60
N ALA A 173 5.99 -7.39 1.68
CA ALA A 173 6.13 -8.32 2.80
C ALA A 173 6.39 -7.60 4.14
N ILE A 174 7.22 -6.55 4.13
CA ILE A 174 7.44 -5.68 5.30
C ILE A 174 6.11 -5.02 5.71
N GLY A 175 5.37 -4.43 4.76
CA GLY A 175 4.07 -3.80 5.02
C GLY A 175 3.03 -4.77 5.55
N ALA A 176 2.95 -5.98 4.98
CA ALA A 176 2.06 -7.04 5.45
C ALA A 176 2.38 -7.46 6.90
N THR A 177 3.68 -7.55 7.24
CA THR A 177 4.13 -7.85 8.60
C THR A 177 3.72 -6.75 9.59
N ILE A 178 3.85 -5.48 9.19
CA ILE A 178 3.40 -4.33 9.99
C ILE A 178 1.88 -4.40 10.20
N ALA A 179 1.11 -4.64 9.13
CA ALA A 179 -0.34 -4.75 9.19
C ALA A 179 -0.81 -5.88 10.12
N TRP A 180 -0.15 -7.03 10.04
CA TRP A 180 -0.42 -8.17 10.91
C TRP A 180 -0.16 -7.84 12.40
N ARG A 181 0.97 -7.22 12.71
CA ARG A 181 1.31 -6.78 14.08
C ARG A 181 0.30 -5.75 14.61
N LEU A 182 -0.09 -4.79 13.78
CA LEU A 182 -1.12 -3.80 14.12
C LEU A 182 -2.48 -4.46 14.39
N GLY A 183 -2.87 -5.42 13.57
CA GLY A 183 -4.13 -6.15 13.73
C GLY A 183 -4.19 -6.93 15.05
N ARG A 184 -3.07 -7.57 15.45
CA ARG A 184 -2.98 -8.31 16.72
C ARG A 184 -3.09 -7.40 17.95
N ARG A 185 -2.52 -6.20 17.88
CA ARG A 185 -2.56 -5.22 18.98
C ARG A 185 -3.90 -4.49 19.08
N ALA A 186 -4.69 -4.47 18.02
CA ALA A 186 -5.97 -3.79 17.95
C ALA A 186 -7.17 -4.68 18.33
N GLN A 187 -6.96 -5.98 18.62
CA GLN A 187 -8.03 -6.83 19.10
C GLN A 187 -8.45 -6.38 20.52
N PRO A 188 -9.75 -6.10 20.78
CA PRO A 188 -10.24 -5.87 22.13
C PRO A 188 -9.96 -7.12 22.96
N LEU A 189 -9.65 -6.91 24.27
CA LEU A 189 -9.65 -8.00 25.25
C LEU A 189 -10.96 -8.80 25.13
N PRO A 190 -10.91 -10.15 25.22
CA PRO A 190 -12.12 -10.98 25.16
C PRO A 190 -13.16 -10.44 26.14
N ALA A 191 -14.41 -10.33 25.68
CA ALA A 191 -15.55 -9.80 26.45
C ALA A 191 -15.80 -10.49 27.82
N ALA A 192 -15.11 -11.60 28.08
CA ALA A 192 -15.15 -12.35 29.33
C ALA A 192 -14.64 -11.55 30.56
N LEU A 193 -13.86 -10.47 30.37
CA LEU A 193 -13.37 -9.63 31.50
C LEU A 193 -14.16 -8.33 31.68
N ALA A 194 -15.17 -8.05 30.88
CA ALA A 194 -15.99 -6.84 30.96
C ALA A 194 -17.23 -7.00 31.89
N VAL A 195 -17.47 -8.21 32.42
CA VAL A 195 -18.68 -8.51 33.23
C VAL A 195 -18.42 -8.48 34.76
N SER A 196 -17.20 -8.14 35.18
CA SER A 196 -16.85 -8.10 36.61
C SER A 196 -16.51 -6.69 37.10
N ARG A 197 -17.36 -5.69 36.81
CA ARG A 197 -17.36 -4.40 37.53
C ARG A 197 -18.76 -3.87 37.65
#